data_ada9aa5f1f9b44a0a76db847422ac2fd
#
_entry.id   ada9aa5f1f9b44a0a76db847422ac2fd
#
_cell.length_a   1.000
_cell.length_b   1.000
_cell.length_c   1.000
_cell.angle_alpha   90.00
_cell.angle_beta   90.00
_cell.angle_gamma   90.00
#
_symmetry.space_group_name_H-M   'P 1'
#
loop_
_entity.id
_entity.type
_entity.pdbx_description
1 polymer ?
#
loop_
_entity_poly.entity_id
_entity_poly.type
_entity_poly.pdbx_seq_one_letter_code
_entity_poly.pdbx_strand_id
1 'polypeptide(L)'
;MACSRPMPSPHGPQRIVCLTEETTEWLYLLGEEARIVGISGYTVRPKRARQEKPRVSAFLDGKIERIVELRPDLVIGFSDMQAALADKLIRAGLNVLVTNQRSVAQIFGTLRLVAGMVGCSAGAEAWITACRRRHGEIAAAVSRWPRRPRVYFEEWDEPMISAIRWVSELVAVDRKSVV
;
A
#
# COMPACT_ATOMS: atom_id res chain seq x y z
N MET A 1 -28.13 3.34 -10.76
CA MET A 1 -28.38 2.68 -9.48
C MET A 1 -27.28 3.12 -8.53
N ALA A 2 -27.59 3.98 -7.55
CA ALA A 2 -26.64 4.41 -6.54
C ALA A 2 -26.36 3.20 -5.62
N CYS A 3 -25.13 2.70 -5.68
CA CYS A 3 -24.66 1.69 -4.73
C CYS A 3 -24.66 2.36 -3.36
N SER A 4 -25.58 1.97 -2.48
CA SER A 4 -25.61 2.44 -1.09
C SER A 4 -24.26 2.05 -0.46
N ARG A 5 -23.48 3.06 -0.08
CA ARG A 5 -22.24 2.84 0.68
C ARG A 5 -22.58 2.01 1.92
N PRO A 6 -21.92 0.86 2.12
CA PRO A 6 -22.07 0.17 3.39
C PRO A 6 -21.60 1.10 4.51
N MET A 7 -22.35 1.16 5.59
CA MET A 7 -21.91 1.87 6.80
C MET A 7 -20.58 1.27 7.27
N PRO A 8 -19.59 2.10 7.66
CA PRO A 8 -18.32 1.58 8.16
C PRO A 8 -18.58 0.59 9.29
N SER A 9 -17.90 -0.54 9.25
CA SER A 9 -17.99 -1.53 10.33
C SER A 9 -17.62 -0.85 11.66
N PRO A 10 -18.41 -1.01 12.74
CA PRO A 10 -18.05 -0.44 14.04
C PRO A 10 -16.82 -1.12 14.65
N HIS A 11 -16.34 -2.21 14.04
CA HIS A 11 -15.17 -2.96 14.49
C HIS A 11 -13.89 -2.52 13.78
N GLY A 12 -12.77 -2.61 14.49
CA GLY A 12 -11.46 -2.25 13.98
C GLY A 12 -11.16 -0.74 14.06
N PRO A 13 -9.99 -0.32 13.55
CA PRO A 13 -9.52 1.05 13.66
C PRO A 13 -10.43 2.02 12.89
N GLN A 14 -10.76 3.14 13.53
CA GLN A 14 -11.64 4.18 12.99
C GLN A 14 -10.87 5.44 12.56
N ARG A 15 -9.65 5.60 13.07
CA ARG A 15 -8.81 6.78 12.80
C ARG A 15 -7.41 6.35 12.40
N ILE A 16 -7.22 6.17 11.10
CA ILE A 16 -5.99 5.58 10.54
C ILE A 16 -5.11 6.67 9.96
N VAL A 17 -3.83 6.68 10.33
CA VAL A 17 -2.78 7.41 9.63
C VAL A 17 -2.01 6.46 8.72
N CYS A 18 -1.95 6.78 7.43
CA CYS A 18 -1.20 6.02 6.42
C CYS A 18 0.12 6.72 6.14
N LEU A 19 1.24 6.13 6.55
CA LEU A 19 2.59 6.67 6.33
C LEU A 19 3.13 6.36 4.94
N THR A 20 2.38 5.60 4.14
CA THR A 20 2.73 5.19 2.77
C THR A 20 1.54 5.33 1.83
N GLU A 21 1.83 5.41 0.51
CA GLU A 21 0.78 5.64 -0.48
C GLU A 21 -0.09 4.39 -0.72
N GLU A 22 0.48 3.19 -0.67
CA GLU A 22 -0.26 1.96 -0.98
C GLU A 22 -1.40 1.70 0.01
N THR A 23 -1.19 1.98 1.31
CA THR A 23 -2.25 1.82 2.32
C THR A 23 -3.34 2.87 2.15
N THR A 24 -2.98 4.10 1.77
CA THR A 24 -3.95 5.14 1.42
C THR A 24 -4.80 4.69 0.23
N GLU A 25 -4.17 4.32 -0.90
CA GLU A 25 -4.88 3.89 -2.10
C GLU A 25 -5.78 2.69 -1.80
N TRP A 26 -5.30 1.72 -1.01
CA TRP A 26 -6.04 0.54 -0.66
C TRP A 26 -7.33 0.83 0.12
N LEU A 27 -7.25 1.66 1.16
CA LEU A 27 -8.44 2.07 1.92
C LEU A 27 -9.45 2.84 1.07
N TYR A 28 -8.99 3.66 0.12
CA TYR A 28 -9.88 4.31 -0.85
C TYR A 28 -10.55 3.29 -1.80
N LEU A 29 -9.84 2.26 -2.24
CA LEU A 29 -10.40 1.19 -3.09
C LEU A 29 -11.44 0.34 -2.34
N LEU A 30 -11.28 0.19 -1.04
CA LEU A 30 -12.23 -0.51 -0.18
C LEU A 30 -13.45 0.35 0.22
N GLY A 31 -13.44 1.66 -0.09
CA GLY A 31 -14.49 2.60 0.32
C GLY A 31 -14.38 3.04 1.79
N GLU A 32 -13.22 2.83 2.42
CA GLU A 32 -12.94 3.12 3.83
C GLU A 32 -12.14 4.42 4.04
N GLU A 33 -12.14 5.31 3.04
CA GLU A 33 -11.42 6.59 3.09
C GLU A 33 -11.87 7.49 4.25
N ALA A 34 -13.06 7.30 4.77
CA ALA A 34 -13.56 8.05 5.93
C ALA A 34 -12.72 7.80 7.20
N ARG A 35 -12.11 6.63 7.31
CA ARG A 35 -11.22 6.27 8.43
C ARG A 35 -9.85 6.93 8.36
N ILE A 36 -9.44 7.42 7.18
CA ILE A 36 -8.12 8.02 7.01
C ILE A 36 -8.15 9.43 7.60
N VAL A 37 -7.31 9.67 8.60
CA VAL A 37 -7.15 10.99 9.25
C VAL A 37 -5.84 11.68 8.91
N GLY A 38 -4.89 10.98 8.29
CA GLY A 38 -3.62 11.54 7.83
C GLY A 38 -2.95 10.65 6.79
N ILE A 39 -2.20 11.25 5.87
CA ILE A 39 -1.54 10.55 4.77
C ILE A 39 -0.08 10.95 4.63
N SER A 40 0.70 10.13 3.93
CA SER A 40 2.05 10.46 3.47
C SER A 40 2.02 11.63 2.48
N GLY A 41 3.04 12.49 2.55
CA GLY A 41 3.28 13.55 1.56
C GLY A 41 3.54 13.00 0.14
N TYR A 42 3.96 11.75 0.02
CA TYR A 42 4.19 11.07 -1.26
C TYR A 42 2.93 10.43 -1.86
N THR A 43 1.79 10.45 -1.16
CA THR A 43 0.54 9.92 -1.69
C THR A 43 0.18 10.60 -3.02
N VAL A 44 0.06 9.82 -4.09
CA VAL A 44 -0.31 10.29 -5.44
C VAL A 44 -1.66 9.74 -5.88
N ARG A 45 -2.09 8.60 -5.34
CA ARG A 45 -3.36 7.95 -5.69
C ARG A 45 -4.22 7.66 -4.46
N PRO A 46 -5.56 7.84 -4.60
CA PRO A 46 -6.20 8.62 -5.66
C PRO A 46 -5.85 10.12 -5.51
N LYS A 47 -5.87 10.87 -6.60
CA LYS A 47 -5.50 12.32 -6.60
C LYS A 47 -6.28 13.12 -5.55
N ARG A 48 -7.56 12.78 -5.31
CA ARG A 48 -8.42 13.43 -4.32
C ARG A 48 -7.92 13.28 -2.88
N ALA A 49 -7.17 12.22 -2.55
CA ALA A 49 -6.66 12.01 -1.20
C ALA A 49 -5.80 13.19 -0.71
N ARG A 50 -5.01 13.81 -1.60
CA ARG A 50 -4.18 14.98 -1.26
C ARG A 50 -4.99 16.26 -0.98
N GLN A 51 -6.22 16.33 -1.44
CA GLN A 51 -7.13 17.45 -1.20
C GLN A 51 -7.97 17.24 0.04
N GLU A 52 -8.33 15.99 0.31
CA GLU A 52 -9.24 15.59 1.38
C GLU A 52 -8.53 15.32 2.72
N LYS A 53 -7.24 14.97 2.71
CA LYS A 53 -6.53 14.49 3.89
C LYS A 53 -5.26 15.28 4.19
N PRO A 54 -4.97 15.58 5.47
CA PRO A 54 -3.75 16.25 5.87
C PRO A 54 -2.53 15.37 5.63
N ARG A 55 -1.46 15.98 5.12
CA ARG A 55 -0.15 15.32 4.94
C ARG A 55 0.65 15.46 6.24
N VAL A 56 1.07 14.35 6.81
CA VAL A 56 1.69 14.29 8.14
C VAL A 56 3.12 13.77 8.14
N SER A 57 3.57 13.16 7.05
CA SER A 57 4.92 12.59 6.96
C SER A 57 5.51 12.77 5.55
N ALA A 58 6.85 12.86 5.47
CA ALA A 58 7.63 12.35 4.36
C ALA A 58 7.86 10.84 4.57
N PHE A 59 8.55 10.14 3.64
CA PHE A 59 8.70 8.69 3.75
C PHE A 59 9.48 8.26 5.01
N LEU A 60 10.61 8.92 5.30
CA LEU A 60 11.47 8.61 6.44
C LEU A 60 11.19 9.48 7.68
N ASP A 61 10.54 10.61 7.48
CA ASP A 61 10.28 11.62 8.51
C ASP A 61 8.80 11.87 8.68
N GLY A 62 8.37 12.01 9.94
CA GLY A 62 7.00 12.37 10.31
C GLY A 62 7.01 13.41 11.42
N LYS A 63 6.09 14.35 11.34
CA LYS A 63 5.84 15.29 12.42
C LYS A 63 5.02 14.58 13.49
N ILE A 64 5.71 14.00 14.48
CA ILE A 64 5.08 13.17 15.54
C ILE A 64 3.94 13.93 16.21
N GLU A 65 4.16 15.19 16.60
CA GLU A 65 3.18 16.04 17.26
C GLU A 65 1.90 16.15 16.42
N ARG A 66 2.06 16.36 15.11
CA ARG A 66 0.94 16.47 14.18
C ARG A 66 0.19 15.15 14.00
N ILE A 67 0.90 14.01 14.03
CA ILE A 67 0.25 12.70 14.01
C ILE A 67 -0.54 12.48 15.30
N VAL A 68 0.04 12.80 16.46
CA VAL A 68 -0.61 12.68 17.78
C VAL A 68 -1.86 13.58 17.87
N GLU A 69 -1.79 14.82 17.36
CA GLU A 69 -2.93 15.74 17.31
C GLU A 69 -4.14 15.18 16.56
N LEU A 70 -3.89 14.35 15.52
CA LEU A 70 -4.96 13.67 14.79
C LEU A 70 -5.63 12.56 15.60
N ARG A 71 -5.09 12.19 16.76
CA ARG A 71 -5.58 11.12 17.65
C ARG A 71 -5.92 9.84 16.87
N PRO A 72 -4.97 9.26 16.14
CA PRO A 72 -5.21 8.01 15.43
C PRO A 72 -5.32 6.86 16.43
N ASP A 73 -6.14 5.87 16.11
CA ASP A 73 -6.17 4.59 16.80
C ASP A 73 -5.26 3.54 16.14
N LEU A 74 -4.80 3.82 14.91
CA LEU A 74 -3.81 3.03 14.21
C LEU A 74 -2.95 3.90 13.28
N VAL A 75 -1.64 3.65 13.27
CA VAL A 75 -0.71 4.17 12.27
C VAL A 75 -0.16 3.00 11.47
N ILE A 76 -0.20 3.08 10.13
CA ILE A 76 0.30 2.03 9.24
C ILE A 76 1.52 2.56 8.48
N GLY A 77 2.64 1.86 8.61
CA GLY A 77 3.90 2.14 7.93
C GLY A 77 4.43 0.94 7.15
N PHE A 78 5.57 1.13 6.49
CA PHE A 78 6.21 0.13 5.65
C PHE A 78 7.72 0.06 5.90
N SER A 79 8.20 -1.16 6.03
CA SER A 79 9.60 -1.58 6.09
C SER A 79 10.42 -1.08 7.29
N ASP A 80 11.60 -1.65 7.41
CA ASP A 80 12.65 -1.29 8.35
C ASP A 80 13.14 0.16 8.18
N MET A 81 12.98 0.74 6.99
CA MET A 81 13.32 2.15 6.74
C MET A 81 12.52 3.11 7.63
N GLN A 82 11.32 2.74 8.06
CA GLN A 82 10.48 3.52 8.97
C GLN A 82 10.62 3.10 10.45
N ALA A 83 11.57 2.21 10.79
CA ALA A 83 11.71 1.70 12.16
C ALA A 83 11.93 2.81 13.21
N ALA A 84 12.78 3.80 12.89
CA ALA A 84 13.01 4.93 13.79
C ALA A 84 11.78 5.83 14.00
N LEU A 85 10.95 5.97 12.95
CA LEU A 85 9.68 6.68 13.05
C LEU A 85 8.68 5.88 13.86
N ALA A 86 8.61 4.57 13.65
CA ALA A 86 7.74 3.67 14.40
C ALA A 86 8.07 3.67 15.91
N ASP A 87 9.36 3.62 16.28
CA ASP A 87 9.80 3.72 17.68
C ASP A 87 9.26 5.00 18.35
N LYS A 88 9.42 6.16 17.70
CA LYS A 88 8.92 7.43 18.21
C LYS A 88 7.39 7.44 18.40
N LEU A 89 6.66 6.88 17.43
CA LEU A 89 5.20 6.80 17.49
C LEU A 89 4.73 5.87 18.61
N ILE A 90 5.39 4.73 18.81
CA ILE A 90 5.10 3.78 19.89
C ILE A 90 5.37 4.45 21.24
N ARG A 91 6.48 5.17 21.41
CA ARG A 91 6.80 5.94 22.62
C ARG A 91 5.80 7.07 22.88
N ALA A 92 5.18 7.61 21.83
CA ALA A 92 4.08 8.58 21.95
C ALA A 92 2.72 7.92 22.30
N GLY A 93 2.68 6.60 22.54
CA GLY A 93 1.49 5.85 22.94
C GLY A 93 0.56 5.44 21.80
N LEU A 94 1.02 5.48 20.55
CA LEU A 94 0.21 5.11 19.38
C LEU A 94 0.36 3.63 19.02
N ASN A 95 -0.72 3.00 18.53
CA ASN A 95 -0.64 1.70 17.90
C ASN A 95 -0.03 1.81 16.52
N VAL A 96 1.01 1.03 16.23
CA VAL A 96 1.73 1.08 14.97
C VAL A 96 1.79 -0.31 14.34
N LEU A 97 1.36 -0.41 13.09
CA LEU A 97 1.56 -1.58 12.25
C LEU A 97 2.62 -1.24 11.19
N VAL A 98 3.75 -1.91 11.22
CA VAL A 98 4.75 -1.82 10.15
C VAL A 98 4.70 -3.09 9.32
N THR A 99 4.41 -2.95 8.05
CA THR A 99 4.40 -4.05 7.08
C THR A 99 5.73 -4.13 6.34
N ASN A 100 6.06 -5.28 5.74
CA ASN A 100 7.36 -5.46 5.06
C ASN A 100 7.23 -6.41 3.86
N GLN A 101 6.28 -6.14 2.97
CA GLN A 101 6.02 -6.94 1.78
C GLN A 101 7.13 -6.75 0.74
N ARG A 102 7.79 -7.83 0.35
CA ARG A 102 8.87 -7.84 -0.64
C ARG A 102 8.53 -8.60 -1.91
N SER A 103 7.42 -9.33 -1.95
CA SER A 103 6.94 -10.11 -3.10
C SER A 103 5.48 -9.80 -3.41
N VAL A 104 5.03 -10.11 -4.61
CA VAL A 104 3.62 -9.96 -5.03
C VAL A 104 2.69 -10.76 -4.10
N ALA A 105 3.09 -11.95 -3.70
CA ALA A 105 2.31 -12.75 -2.75
C ALA A 105 2.16 -12.08 -1.38
N GLN A 106 3.24 -11.46 -0.88
CA GLN A 106 3.22 -10.72 0.38
C GLN A 106 2.40 -9.42 0.26
N ILE A 107 2.42 -8.74 -0.89
CA ILE A 107 1.52 -7.60 -1.15
C ILE A 107 0.08 -8.03 -0.95
N PHE A 108 -0.37 -9.12 -1.59
CA PHE A 108 -1.72 -9.62 -1.40
C PHE A 108 -2.02 -10.03 0.06
N GLY A 109 -1.02 -10.56 0.78
CA GLY A 109 -1.12 -10.84 2.22
C GLY A 109 -1.39 -9.58 3.04
N THR A 110 -0.63 -8.51 2.79
CA THR A 110 -0.80 -7.21 3.45
C THR A 110 -2.14 -6.57 3.12
N LEU A 111 -2.58 -6.64 1.86
CA LEU A 111 -3.90 -6.13 1.47
C LEU A 111 -5.04 -6.84 2.22
N ARG A 112 -4.93 -8.18 2.40
CA ARG A 112 -5.88 -8.96 3.22
C ARG A 112 -5.86 -8.56 4.68
N LEU A 113 -4.66 -8.40 5.25
CA LEU A 113 -4.49 -7.99 6.64
C LEU A 113 -5.20 -6.64 6.91
N VAL A 114 -4.89 -5.62 6.09
CA VAL A 114 -5.49 -4.29 6.23
C VAL A 114 -7.01 -4.34 6.02
N ALA A 115 -7.48 -5.07 5.00
CA ALA A 115 -8.92 -5.23 4.76
C ALA A 115 -9.64 -5.96 5.90
N GLY A 116 -8.99 -6.96 6.50
CA GLY A 116 -9.51 -7.67 7.68
C GLY A 116 -9.71 -6.75 8.88
N MET A 117 -8.73 -5.85 9.12
CA MET A 117 -8.82 -4.90 10.21
C MET A 117 -9.99 -3.90 10.07
N VAL A 118 -10.37 -3.55 8.84
CA VAL A 118 -11.48 -2.61 8.58
C VAL A 118 -12.80 -3.33 8.22
N GLY A 119 -12.84 -4.67 8.30
CA GLY A 119 -14.06 -5.45 8.04
C GLY A 119 -14.41 -5.64 6.56
N CYS A 120 -13.45 -5.42 5.64
CA CYS A 120 -13.68 -5.44 4.18
C CYS A 120 -13.08 -6.68 3.48
N SER A 121 -12.93 -7.81 4.18
CA SER A 121 -12.27 -9.02 3.65
C SER A 121 -12.89 -9.53 2.34
N ALA A 122 -14.22 -9.53 2.21
CA ALA A 122 -14.89 -10.00 0.99
C ALA A 122 -14.57 -9.11 -0.23
N GLY A 123 -14.58 -7.79 -0.05
CA GLY A 123 -14.18 -6.83 -1.09
C GLY A 123 -12.73 -6.99 -1.51
N ALA A 124 -11.84 -7.22 -0.55
CA ALA A 124 -10.43 -7.48 -0.80
C ALA A 124 -10.21 -8.75 -1.62
N GLU A 125 -10.87 -9.86 -1.27
CA GLU A 125 -10.74 -11.11 -2.03
C GLU A 125 -11.26 -10.99 -3.46
N ALA A 126 -12.38 -10.29 -3.67
CA ALA A 126 -12.88 -10.01 -5.01
C ALA A 126 -11.88 -9.23 -5.85
N TRP A 127 -11.29 -8.18 -5.27
CA TRP A 127 -10.27 -7.35 -5.94
C TRP A 127 -8.99 -8.15 -6.23
N ILE A 128 -8.46 -8.90 -5.25
CA ILE A 128 -7.26 -9.73 -5.41
C ILE A 128 -7.48 -10.80 -6.48
N THR A 129 -8.64 -11.42 -6.50
CA THR A 129 -9.01 -12.41 -7.52
C THR A 129 -8.99 -11.78 -8.92
N ALA A 130 -9.56 -10.58 -9.07
CA ALA A 130 -9.53 -9.84 -10.34
C ALA A 130 -8.10 -9.50 -10.77
N CYS A 131 -7.23 -9.07 -9.84
CA CYS A 131 -5.82 -8.81 -10.12
C CYS A 131 -5.07 -10.08 -10.58
N ARG A 132 -5.28 -11.22 -9.89
CA ARG A 132 -4.67 -12.49 -10.26
C ARG A 132 -5.12 -12.97 -11.64
N ARG A 133 -6.41 -12.84 -11.94
CA ARG A 133 -6.93 -13.15 -13.26
C ARG A 133 -6.25 -12.29 -14.34
N ARG A 134 -6.18 -10.97 -14.13
CA ARG A 134 -5.52 -10.05 -15.05
C ARG A 134 -4.05 -10.38 -15.27
N HIS A 135 -3.34 -10.73 -14.19
CA HIS A 135 -1.96 -11.18 -14.25
C HIS A 135 -1.81 -12.46 -15.08
N GLY A 136 -2.70 -13.44 -14.92
CA GLY A 136 -2.74 -14.66 -15.72
C GLY A 136 -3.02 -14.39 -17.21
N GLU A 137 -3.93 -13.47 -17.52
CA GLU A 137 -4.24 -13.05 -18.89
C GLU A 137 -3.01 -12.44 -19.59
N ILE A 138 -2.27 -11.57 -18.87
CA ILE A 138 -1.01 -10.99 -19.39
C ILE A 138 0.02 -12.09 -19.61
N ALA A 139 0.23 -12.97 -18.64
CA ALA A 139 1.17 -14.08 -18.77
C ALA A 139 0.84 -14.98 -19.98
N ALA A 140 -0.43 -15.28 -20.19
CA ALA A 140 -0.89 -16.06 -21.34
C ALA A 140 -0.69 -15.33 -22.68
N ALA A 141 -0.95 -14.02 -22.72
CA ALA A 141 -0.75 -13.22 -23.94
C ALA A 141 0.73 -13.19 -24.35
N VAL A 142 1.62 -12.88 -23.39
CA VAL A 142 3.06 -12.75 -23.67
C VAL A 142 3.78 -14.11 -23.85
N SER A 143 3.16 -15.22 -23.41
CA SER A 143 3.71 -16.56 -23.63
C SER A 143 3.85 -16.90 -25.10
N ARG A 144 3.05 -16.26 -25.97
CA ARG A 144 3.03 -16.45 -27.43
C ARG A 144 4.04 -15.59 -28.18
N TRP A 145 4.75 -14.70 -27.49
CA TRP A 145 5.72 -13.83 -28.16
C TRP A 145 6.96 -14.62 -28.61
N PRO A 146 7.43 -14.41 -29.83
CA PRO A 146 8.57 -15.16 -30.38
C PRO A 146 9.90 -14.77 -29.71
N ARG A 147 9.98 -13.57 -29.15
CA ARG A 147 11.19 -13.04 -28.52
C ARG A 147 10.85 -12.49 -27.13
N ARG A 148 11.75 -12.73 -26.19
CA ARG A 148 11.72 -12.10 -24.86
C ARG A 148 12.60 -10.86 -24.88
N PRO A 149 12.06 -9.66 -24.66
CA PRO A 149 12.88 -8.47 -24.52
C PRO A 149 13.74 -8.57 -23.24
N ARG A 150 14.96 -8.06 -23.33
CA ARG A 150 15.79 -7.82 -22.16
C ARG A 150 15.37 -6.49 -21.55
N VAL A 151 15.19 -6.44 -20.22
CA VAL A 151 14.76 -5.25 -19.49
C VAL A 151 15.81 -4.94 -18.43
N TYR A 152 16.32 -3.72 -18.46
CA TYR A 152 17.06 -3.13 -17.37
C TYR A 152 16.10 -2.29 -16.54
N PHE A 153 16.13 -2.47 -15.21
CA PHE A 153 15.36 -1.68 -14.26
C PHE A 153 16.30 -1.12 -13.21
N GLU A 154 16.30 0.18 -13.08
CA GLU A 154 17.07 0.92 -12.09
C GLU A 154 16.12 1.76 -11.25
N GLU A 155 16.22 1.64 -9.93
CA GLU A 155 15.46 2.41 -8.96
C GLU A 155 16.24 3.63 -8.48
N TRP A 156 17.57 3.48 -8.40
CA TRP A 156 18.51 4.53 -7.98
C TRP A 156 19.87 4.33 -8.66
N ASP A 157 20.56 5.42 -8.97
CA ASP A 157 21.80 5.39 -9.75
C ASP A 157 23.08 5.29 -8.91
N GLU A 158 23.15 5.97 -7.75
CA GLU A 158 24.37 5.96 -6.91
C GLU A 158 24.02 5.84 -5.40
N PRO A 159 24.29 4.69 -4.76
CA PRO A 159 24.74 3.45 -5.39
C PRO A 159 23.63 2.85 -6.27
N MET A 160 24.03 2.13 -7.32
CA MET A 160 23.07 1.49 -8.19
C MET A 160 22.21 0.50 -7.40
N ILE A 161 20.91 0.77 -7.35
CA ILE A 161 19.90 -0.08 -6.71
C ILE A 161 18.95 -0.57 -7.79
N SER A 162 18.88 -1.88 -7.94
CA SER A 162 17.90 -2.51 -8.82
C SER A 162 16.57 -2.70 -8.08
N ALA A 163 15.61 -3.30 -8.76
CA ALA A 163 14.27 -3.49 -8.25
C ALA A 163 14.17 -4.34 -6.97
N ILE A 164 13.30 -3.95 -6.07
CA ILE A 164 12.77 -4.83 -5.04
C ILE A 164 12.09 -6.06 -5.70
N ARG A 165 12.11 -7.20 -5.04
CA ARG A 165 11.69 -8.50 -5.58
C ARG A 165 10.34 -8.49 -6.32
N TRP A 166 9.31 -7.81 -5.80
CA TRP A 166 7.99 -7.78 -6.44
C TRP A 166 8.02 -7.09 -7.83
N VAL A 167 8.92 -6.12 -8.06
CA VAL A 167 9.11 -5.52 -9.39
C VAL A 167 9.69 -6.56 -10.35
N SER A 168 10.74 -7.29 -9.92
CA SER A 168 11.31 -8.37 -10.71
C SER A 168 10.27 -9.47 -11.02
N GLU A 169 9.42 -9.82 -10.04
CA GLU A 169 8.32 -10.77 -10.24
C GLU A 169 7.31 -10.26 -11.29
N LEU A 170 6.95 -8.97 -11.27
CA LEU A 170 6.04 -8.38 -12.26
C LEU A 170 6.67 -8.28 -13.65
N VAL A 171 7.95 -7.92 -13.73
CA VAL A 171 8.70 -7.91 -15.01
C VAL A 171 8.81 -9.33 -15.58
N ALA A 172 9.01 -10.34 -14.73
CA ALA A 172 9.10 -11.74 -15.15
C ALA A 172 7.78 -12.31 -15.69
N VAL A 173 6.62 -11.73 -15.30
CA VAL A 173 5.31 -12.17 -15.81
C VAL A 173 5.18 -12.03 -17.31
N ASP A 174 5.66 -10.92 -17.86
CA ASP A 174 5.66 -10.70 -19.31
C ASP A 174 6.90 -11.30 -19.98
N ARG A 175 7.55 -12.28 -19.31
CA ARG A 175 8.71 -13.05 -19.79
C ARG A 175 9.93 -12.21 -20.17
N LYS A 176 10.06 -11.04 -19.59
CA LYS A 176 11.28 -10.24 -19.69
C LYS A 176 12.33 -10.80 -18.74
N SER A 177 13.59 -10.84 -19.16
CA SER A 177 14.69 -11.07 -18.23
C SER A 177 15.15 -9.72 -17.66
N VAL A 178 15.17 -9.62 -16.34
CA VAL A 178 15.81 -8.49 -15.66
C VAL A 178 17.32 -8.71 -15.75
N VAL A 179 18.05 -7.72 -16.24
CA VAL A 179 19.51 -7.71 -16.34
C VAL A 179 20.04 -6.73 -15.32
#